data_9ef556926c02e3e23148085d52c0795e
#
_entry.id   9ef556926c02e3e23148085d52c0795e
#
_cell.length_a   1.000
_cell.length_b   1.000
_cell.length_c   1.000
_cell.angle_alpha   90.00
_cell.angle_beta   90.00
_cell.angle_gamma   90.00
#
_symmetry.space_group_name_H-M   'P 1'
#
loop_
_entity.id
_entity.type
_entity.pdbx_description
1 polymer ?
#
loop_
_entity_poly.entity_id
_entity_poly.type
_entity_poly.pdbx_seq_one_letter_code
_entity_poly.pdbx_strand_id
1 'polypeptide(L)' 'EPGDRNKGAGAEALSLLCDYAFSTLDLHQLYANILEDNETSIHLFQKMGFEEIGVKKEWVRTNQGFKNEIMYQKINSNES' A
#
# COMPACT_ATOMS: atom_id res chain seq x y z
N GLU A 1 -22.56 -9.01 -0.53
CA GLU A 1 -22.05 -9.14 -0.98
C GLU A 1 -20.88 -8.57 -0.95
N PRO A 2 -20.60 -8.53 -0.47
CA PRO A 2 -19.64 -7.63 -0.19
C PRO A 2 -18.25 -8.05 -0.55
N GLY A 3 -17.95 -9.29 -0.49
CA GLY A 3 -16.61 -9.75 -0.76
C GLY A 3 -16.12 -9.44 -2.16
N ASP A 4 -16.98 -9.66 -3.12
CA ASP A 4 -16.61 -9.45 -4.50
C ASP A 4 -16.41 -7.98 -4.80
N ARG A 5 -17.25 -7.15 -4.24
CA ARG A 5 -17.11 -5.73 -4.45
C ARG A 5 -15.83 -5.21 -3.84
N ASN A 6 -15.45 -5.78 -2.70
CA ASN A 6 -14.25 -5.32 -2.04
C ASN A 6 -13.01 -5.56 -2.88
N LYS A 7 -13.00 -6.63 -3.65
CA LYS A 7 -11.84 -6.91 -4.49
C LYS A 7 -11.65 -5.84 -5.54
N GLY A 8 -12.71 -5.50 -6.25
CA GLY A 8 -12.61 -4.49 -7.28
C GLY A 8 -12.54 -3.10 -6.71
N ALA A 9 -13.36 -2.83 -5.70
CA ALA A 9 -13.43 -1.49 -5.13
C ALA A 9 -12.13 -1.07 -4.48
N GLY A 10 -11.44 -2.01 -3.82
CA GLY A 10 -10.18 -1.68 -3.19
C GLY A 10 -9.13 -1.25 -4.18
N ALA A 11 -9.01 -1.99 -5.28
CA ALA A 11 -8.02 -1.67 -6.30
C ALA A 11 -8.36 -0.34 -6.98
N GLU A 12 -9.64 -0.13 -7.28
CA GLU A 12 -10.06 1.11 -7.92
C GLU A 12 -9.84 2.31 -7.03
N ALA A 13 -10.18 2.18 -5.76
CA ALA A 13 -10.01 3.27 -4.82
C ALA A 13 -8.53 3.65 -4.69
N LEU A 14 -7.67 2.66 -4.57
CA LEU A 14 -6.25 2.93 -4.45
C LEU A 14 -5.69 3.54 -5.72
N SER A 15 -6.14 3.07 -6.88
CA SER A 15 -5.70 3.62 -8.15
C SER A 15 -6.11 5.09 -8.28
N LEU A 16 -7.34 5.41 -7.92
CA LEU A 16 -7.80 6.78 -7.98
C LEU A 16 -7.04 7.67 -7.01
N LEU A 17 -6.75 7.15 -5.83
CA LEU A 17 -5.98 7.91 -4.85
C LEU A 17 -4.58 8.20 -5.37
N CYS A 18 -3.94 7.21 -5.98
CA CYS A 18 -2.60 7.41 -6.54
C CYS A 18 -2.62 8.43 -7.66
N ASP A 19 -3.61 8.32 -8.55
CA ASP A 19 -3.74 9.27 -9.64
C ASP A 19 -3.93 10.68 -9.12
N TYR A 20 -4.79 10.84 -8.12
CA TYR A 20 -5.04 12.14 -7.52
C TYR A 20 -3.77 12.71 -6.90
N ALA A 21 -3.07 11.87 -6.14
CA ALA A 21 -1.86 12.32 -5.45
C ALA A 21 -0.78 12.74 -6.44
N PHE A 22 -0.60 11.95 -7.49
CA PHE A 22 0.48 12.23 -8.43
C PHE A 22 0.12 13.36 -9.40
N SER A 23 -1.13 13.42 -9.84
CA SER A 23 -1.50 14.41 -10.87
C SER A 23 -2.01 15.70 -10.27
N THR A 24 -2.81 15.64 -9.23
CA THR A 24 -3.43 16.83 -8.66
C THR A 24 -2.58 17.46 -7.57
N LEU A 25 -2.02 16.62 -6.68
CA LEU A 25 -1.17 17.12 -5.61
C LEU A 25 0.28 17.19 -6.01
N ASP A 26 0.62 16.66 -7.19
CA ASP A 26 1.97 16.72 -7.75
C ASP A 26 3.01 16.11 -6.81
N LEU A 27 2.66 15.03 -6.16
CA LEU A 27 3.59 14.36 -5.26
C LEU A 27 4.57 13.50 -6.05
N HIS A 28 5.80 13.46 -5.56
CA HIS A 28 6.83 12.64 -6.21
C HIS A 28 6.67 11.16 -5.87
N GLN A 29 6.20 10.86 -4.67
CA GLN A 29 6.15 9.49 -4.19
C GLN A 29 5.06 9.32 -3.16
N LEU A 30 4.66 8.07 -2.97
CA LEU A 30 3.70 7.68 -1.94
C LEU A 30 4.29 6.56 -1.12
N TYR A 31 4.00 6.55 0.17
CA TYR A 31 4.44 5.51 1.09
C TYR A 31 3.25 4.79 1.68
N ALA A 32 3.45 3.53 2.01
CA ALA A 32 2.45 2.75 2.73
C ALA A 32 3.16 1.82 3.70
N ASN A 33 2.58 1.65 4.88
CA ASN A 33 3.09 0.72 5.86
C ASN A 33 2.06 -0.37 6.05
N ILE A 34 2.47 -1.63 5.88
CA ILE A 34 1.55 -2.76 5.90
C ILE A 34 2.11 -3.81 6.84
N LEU A 35 1.25 -4.35 7.71
CA LEU A 35 1.67 -5.44 8.58
C LEU A 35 2.06 -6.67 7.77
N GLU A 36 3.06 -7.38 8.24
CA GLU A 36 3.62 -8.51 7.50
C GLU A 36 2.61 -9.62 7.23
N ASP A 37 1.60 -9.75 8.07
CA ASP A 37 0.60 -10.79 7.90
C ASP A 37 -0.64 -10.35 7.15
N ASN A 38 -0.64 -9.11 6.66
CA ASN A 38 -1.78 -8.60 5.90
C ASN A 38 -1.54 -8.85 4.41
N GLU A 39 -1.65 -10.11 4.03
CA GLU A 39 -1.31 -10.51 2.66
C GLU A 39 -2.20 -9.86 1.62
N THR A 40 -3.45 -9.64 1.97
CA THR A 40 -4.38 -9.01 1.03
C THR A 40 -3.91 -7.62 0.63
N SER A 41 -3.54 -6.83 1.63
CA SER A 41 -3.04 -5.48 1.35
C SER A 41 -1.70 -5.51 0.63
N ILE A 42 -0.84 -6.44 1.02
CA ILE A 42 0.47 -6.56 0.37
C ILE A 42 0.30 -6.84 -1.11
N HIS A 43 -0.56 -7.80 -1.45
CA HIS A 43 -0.80 -8.12 -2.86
C HIS A 43 -1.42 -6.94 -3.60
N LEU A 44 -2.34 -6.24 -2.95
CA LEU A 44 -2.98 -5.09 -3.57
C LEU A 44 -1.97 -3.98 -3.89
N PHE A 45 -1.12 -3.65 -2.93
CA PHE A 45 -0.15 -2.58 -3.14
C PHE A 45 0.90 -2.98 -4.16
N GLN A 46 1.33 -4.25 -4.15
CA GLN A 46 2.27 -4.73 -5.16
C GLN A 46 1.65 -4.66 -6.56
N LYS A 47 0.38 -5.00 -6.65
CA LYS A 47 -0.32 -4.94 -7.93
C LYS A 47 -0.41 -3.51 -8.44
N MET A 48 -0.49 -2.55 -7.53
CA MET A 48 -0.57 -1.13 -7.89
C MET A 48 0.80 -0.53 -8.19
N GLY A 49 1.86 -1.31 -8.09
CA GLY A 49 3.18 -0.81 -8.42
C GLY A 49 4.01 -0.36 -7.25
N PHE A 50 3.56 -0.59 -6.04
CA PHE A 50 4.36 -0.29 -4.86
C PHE A 50 5.46 -1.33 -4.69
N GLU A 51 6.61 -0.88 -4.22
CA GLU A 51 7.75 -1.75 -3.99
C GLU A 51 8.12 -1.76 -2.52
N GLU A 52 8.55 -2.91 -2.05
CA GLU A 52 9.02 -3.03 -0.68
C GLU A 52 10.37 -2.34 -0.54
N ILE A 53 10.47 -1.41 0.39
CA ILE A 53 11.71 -0.66 0.59
C ILE A 53 12.33 -0.89 1.96
N GLY A 54 11.63 -1.57 2.85
CA GLY A 54 12.19 -1.85 4.16
C GLY A 54 11.21 -2.59 5.05
N VAL A 55 11.73 -3.08 6.16
CA VAL A 55 10.93 -3.79 7.16
C VAL A 55 11.25 -3.22 8.52
N LYS A 56 10.23 -2.81 9.25
CA LYS A 56 10.36 -2.35 10.63
C LYS A 56 10.09 -3.54 11.54
N LYS A 57 11.13 -4.08 12.10
CA LYS A 57 11.00 -5.29 12.91
C LYS A 57 10.36 -5.00 14.25
N GLU A 58 9.45 -5.90 14.65
CA GLU A 58 8.76 -5.81 15.95
C GLU A 58 8.18 -4.43 16.17
N TRP A 59 7.57 -3.88 15.14
CA TRP A 59 7.11 -2.51 15.16
C TRP A 59 5.72 -2.34 15.75
N VAL A 60 4.83 -3.31 15.50
CA VAL A 60 3.45 -3.22 15.93
C VAL A 60 3.13 -4.30 16.95
N ARG A 61 2.61 -3.89 18.09
CA ARG A 61 2.24 -4.83 19.15
C ARG A 61 0.83 -5.35 18.90
N THR A 62 0.69 -6.67 18.93
CA THR A 62 -0.61 -7.31 18.74
C THR A 62 -0.87 -8.30 19.87
N ASN A 63 -2.07 -8.88 19.88
CA ASN A 63 -2.42 -9.89 20.88
C ASN A 63 -1.53 -11.13 20.79
N GLN A 64 -0.91 -11.33 19.65
CA GLN A 64 -0.07 -12.49 19.42
C GLN A 64 1.41 -12.17 19.55
N GLY A 65 1.72 -10.97 20.02
CA GLY A 65 3.09 -10.53 20.12
C GLY A 65 3.38 -9.40 19.16
N PHE A 66 4.65 -9.13 18.95
CA PHE A 66 5.04 -8.07 18.03
C PHE A 66 5.06 -8.58 16.60
N LYS A 67 4.72 -7.69 15.69
CA LYS A 67 4.73 -8.00 14.26
C LYS A 67 5.57 -6.97 13.53
N ASN A 68 6.15 -7.41 12.42
CA ASN A 68 6.92 -6.51 11.58
C ASN A 68 5.97 -5.71 10.70
N GLU A 69 6.37 -4.49 10.40
CA GLU A 69 5.63 -3.65 9.47
C GLU A 69 6.49 -3.41 8.25
N ILE A 70 5.95 -3.68 7.08
CA ILE A 70 6.70 -3.56 5.83
C ILE A 70 6.40 -2.22 5.20
N MET A 71 7.44 -1.52 4.78
CA MET A 71 7.29 -0.23 4.12
C MET A 71 7.29 -0.42 2.62
N TYR A 72 6.31 0.18 1.97
CA TYR A 72 6.17 0.17 0.52
C TYR A 72 6.21 1.58 -0.02
N GLN A 73 6.71 1.73 -1.22
CA GLN A 73 6.84 3.03 -1.85
C GLN A 73 6.45 2.93 -3.32
N LYS A 74 5.81 3.97 -3.81
CA LYS A 74 5.52 4.08 -5.24
C LYS A 74 6.02 5.44 -5.71
N ILE A 75 6.86 5.42 -6.72
CA ILE A 75 7.43 6.63 -7.32
C ILE A 75 6.54 7.06 -8.48
N ASN A 76 6.37 8.36 -8.63
CA ASN A 76 5.60 8.90 -9.75
C ASN A 76 6.42 8.75 -11.03
N SER A 77 6.11 7.72 -11.80
CA SER A 77 6.88 7.41 -12.99
C SER A 77 6.59 8.35 -14.15
N ASN A 78 5.54 9.14 -14.05
CA ASN A 78 5.23 10.13 -15.08
C ASN A 78 6.02 11.41 -14.90
N GLU A 79 6.67 11.55 -13.79
CA GLU A 79 7.49 12.71 -13.52
C GLU A 79 8.80 12.60 -14.27
N SER A 80 9.18 13.65 -14.91
CA SER A 80 10.40 13.63 -15.68
C SER A 80 11.41 14.64 -15.18
#